data_e93fb58fbacfb93cfefaa463eb011c5f
#
_entry.id   e93fb58fbacfb93cfefaa463eb011c5f
#
_cell.length_a   1.000
_cell.length_b   1.000
_cell.length_c   1.000
_cell.angle_alpha   90.00
_cell.angle_beta   90.00
_cell.angle_gamma   90.00
#
_symmetry.space_group_name_H-M   'P 1'
#
loop_
_entity.id
_entity.type
_entity.pdbx_description
1 polymer ?
#
loop_
_entity_poly.entity_id
_entity_poly.type
_entity_poly.pdbx_seq_one_letter_code
_entity_poly.pdbx_strand_id
1 'polypeptide(L)'
;APETVMLCVAYVASRGKRTMGAVSHELKVWRAEGVETGEQADAHLQLLALRAQREQYVSGLLGIADTELTLGGRKAIARWYEVYGYDDAMVQEAAVQAGPKRDLWYWNSILKTWNAKGLRTVHDVRGPVAGMGASRNLRVDRAEPSGNDFLKNAARRRPLRKKTDTPAE
;
A
#
# COMPACT_ATOMS: atom_id res chain seq x y z
N ALA A 1 26.87 -11.70 -28.03
CA ALA A 1 26.18 -12.11 -29.27
C ALA A 1 25.82 -10.88 -30.10
N PRO A 2 25.81 -10.93 -31.45
CA PRO A 2 25.46 -9.78 -32.29
C PRO A 2 24.05 -9.23 -32.00
N GLU A 3 23.10 -10.09 -31.66
CA GLU A 3 21.73 -9.75 -31.28
C GLU A 3 21.69 -8.84 -30.04
N THR A 4 22.48 -9.14 -29.02
CA THR A 4 22.63 -8.31 -27.83
C THR A 4 23.07 -6.90 -28.17
N VAL A 5 24.00 -6.76 -29.11
CA VAL A 5 24.49 -5.44 -29.56
C VAL A 5 23.40 -4.68 -30.30
N MET A 6 22.64 -5.35 -31.17
CA MET A 6 21.54 -4.74 -31.92
C MET A 6 20.43 -4.24 -30.99
N LEU A 7 20.02 -5.05 -30.00
CA LEU A 7 19.06 -4.68 -28.98
C LEU A 7 19.54 -3.50 -28.13
N CYS A 8 20.83 -3.50 -27.74
CA CYS A 8 21.41 -2.40 -27.00
C CYS A 8 21.41 -1.09 -27.81
N VAL A 9 21.77 -1.16 -29.10
CA VAL A 9 21.72 0.01 -30.00
C VAL A 9 20.31 0.56 -30.11
N ALA A 10 19.32 -0.31 -30.32
CA ALA A 10 17.91 0.10 -30.39
C ALA A 10 17.43 0.76 -29.07
N TYR A 11 17.80 0.18 -27.94
CA TYR A 11 17.49 0.73 -26.61
C TYR A 11 18.13 2.10 -26.39
N VAL A 12 19.43 2.25 -26.66
CA VAL A 12 20.16 3.53 -26.49
C VAL A 12 19.58 4.61 -27.43
N ALA A 13 19.23 4.24 -28.66
CA ALA A 13 18.61 5.12 -29.64
C ALA A 13 17.19 5.57 -29.19
N SER A 14 16.39 4.69 -28.62
CA SER A 14 15.04 5.01 -28.10
C SER A 14 15.10 6.03 -26.96
N ARG A 15 16.20 6.09 -26.22
CA ARG A 15 16.47 7.10 -25.19
C ARG A 15 17.07 8.41 -25.73
N GLY A 16 17.07 8.60 -27.03
CA GLY A 16 17.56 9.81 -27.66
C GLY A 16 19.09 9.92 -27.74
N LYS A 17 19.84 8.90 -27.29
CA LYS A 17 21.31 8.88 -27.36
C LYS A 17 21.76 8.19 -28.65
N ARG A 18 22.51 8.89 -29.47
CA ARG A 18 22.91 8.42 -30.80
C ARG A 18 24.44 8.32 -30.99
N THR A 19 25.17 8.12 -29.89
CA THR A 19 26.64 8.04 -29.94
C THR A 19 27.11 6.62 -29.65
N MET A 20 28.14 6.17 -30.36
CA MET A 20 28.77 4.87 -30.12
C MET A 20 29.34 4.76 -28.70
N GLY A 21 29.76 5.88 -28.09
CA GLY A 21 30.20 5.90 -26.71
C GLY A 21 29.06 5.53 -25.73
N ALA A 22 27.85 6.00 -25.99
CA ALA A 22 26.70 5.63 -25.18
C ALA A 22 26.37 4.13 -25.32
N VAL A 23 26.44 3.58 -26.51
CA VAL A 23 26.23 2.14 -26.77
C VAL A 23 27.30 1.30 -26.06
N SER A 24 28.58 1.70 -26.19
CA SER A 24 29.69 1.00 -25.54
C SER A 24 29.56 1.02 -23.99
N HIS A 25 29.14 2.15 -23.45
CA HIS A 25 28.88 2.25 -22.01
C HIS A 25 27.75 1.33 -21.56
N GLU A 26 26.63 1.33 -22.27
CA GLU A 26 25.46 0.52 -21.94
C GLU A 26 25.80 -0.98 -22.07
N LEU A 27 26.50 -1.40 -23.12
CA LEU A 27 26.95 -2.78 -23.26
C LEU A 27 27.85 -3.25 -22.11
N LYS A 28 28.67 -2.35 -21.55
CA LYS A 28 29.49 -2.67 -20.37
C LYS A 28 28.59 -2.88 -19.13
N VAL A 29 27.57 -2.05 -18.98
CA VAL A 29 26.59 -2.21 -17.88
C VAL A 29 25.86 -3.54 -18.04
N TRP A 30 25.31 -3.83 -19.21
CA TRP A 30 24.62 -5.09 -19.48
C TRP A 30 25.49 -6.31 -19.22
N ARG A 31 26.76 -6.26 -19.66
CA ARG A 31 27.71 -7.35 -19.38
C ARG A 31 27.99 -7.52 -17.89
N ALA A 32 28.10 -6.42 -17.14
CA ALA A 32 28.28 -6.46 -15.68
C ALA A 32 27.07 -7.06 -14.96
N GLU A 33 25.87 -6.95 -15.56
CA GLU A 33 24.62 -7.55 -15.08
C GLU A 33 24.39 -8.98 -15.61
N GLY A 34 25.35 -9.55 -16.36
CA GLY A 34 25.29 -10.90 -16.88
C GLY A 34 24.48 -11.07 -18.17
N VAL A 35 24.20 -9.97 -18.88
CA VAL A 35 23.45 -9.99 -20.14
C VAL A 35 24.42 -10.23 -21.31
N GLU A 36 24.52 -11.47 -21.77
CA GLU A 36 25.46 -11.90 -22.81
C GLU A 36 24.76 -12.39 -24.08
N THR A 37 23.55 -12.94 -23.94
CA THR A 37 22.78 -13.50 -25.07
C THR A 37 21.65 -12.56 -25.50
N GLY A 38 21.10 -12.77 -26.70
CA GLY A 38 19.93 -12.03 -27.20
C GLY A 38 18.69 -12.23 -26.32
N GLU A 39 18.46 -13.46 -25.86
CA GLU A 39 17.34 -13.78 -24.94
C GLU A 39 17.45 -13.06 -23.61
N GLN A 40 18.67 -13.04 -23.02
CA GLN A 40 18.93 -12.28 -21.79
C GLN A 40 18.75 -10.78 -21.99
N ALA A 41 19.15 -10.25 -23.17
CA ALA A 41 18.99 -8.85 -23.52
C ALA A 41 17.51 -8.48 -23.64
N ASP A 42 16.68 -9.35 -24.23
CA ASP A 42 15.25 -9.13 -24.34
C ASP A 42 14.58 -9.13 -22.96
N ALA A 43 14.88 -10.12 -22.13
CA ALA A 43 14.41 -10.18 -20.74
C ALA A 43 14.84 -8.95 -19.92
N HIS A 44 16.08 -8.49 -20.12
CA HIS A 44 16.58 -7.29 -19.47
C HIS A 44 15.83 -6.02 -19.91
N LEU A 45 15.52 -5.89 -21.20
CA LEU A 45 14.73 -4.78 -21.73
C LEU A 45 13.30 -4.77 -21.16
N GLN A 46 12.68 -5.95 -21.04
CA GLN A 46 11.37 -6.07 -20.40
C GLN A 46 11.42 -5.62 -18.94
N LEU A 47 12.46 -6.01 -18.20
CA LEU A 47 12.67 -5.56 -16.82
C LEU A 47 12.83 -4.04 -16.73
N LEU A 48 13.62 -3.44 -17.63
CA LEU A 48 13.81 -1.98 -17.67
C LEU A 48 12.50 -1.24 -17.99
N ALA A 49 11.69 -1.77 -18.89
CA ALA A 49 10.36 -1.22 -19.21
C ALA A 49 9.41 -1.30 -17.99
N LEU A 50 9.42 -2.43 -17.29
CA LEU A 50 8.63 -2.61 -16.09
C LEU A 50 9.08 -1.67 -14.96
N ARG A 51 10.37 -1.48 -14.77
CA ARG A 51 10.93 -0.50 -13.82
C ARG A 51 10.46 0.91 -14.15
N ALA A 52 10.50 1.31 -15.42
CA ALA A 52 10.04 2.61 -15.86
C ALA A 52 8.54 2.83 -15.56
N GLN A 53 7.69 1.83 -15.79
CA GLN A 53 6.27 1.89 -15.44
C GLN A 53 6.05 2.08 -13.93
N ARG A 54 6.78 1.33 -13.10
CA ARG A 54 6.72 1.44 -11.63
C ARG A 54 7.19 2.79 -11.13
N GLU A 55 8.27 3.31 -11.70
CA GLU A 55 8.78 4.66 -11.40
C GLU A 55 7.74 5.73 -11.75
N GLN A 56 7.11 5.63 -12.92
CA GLN A 56 6.04 6.52 -13.36
C GLN A 56 4.81 6.46 -12.44
N TYR A 57 4.43 5.26 -12.02
CA TYR A 57 3.34 5.08 -11.06
C TYR A 57 3.63 5.77 -9.72
N VAL A 58 4.82 5.53 -9.16
CA VAL A 58 5.24 6.10 -7.88
C VAL A 58 5.41 7.62 -7.96
N SER A 59 6.00 8.14 -9.04
CA SER A 59 6.14 9.60 -9.25
C SER A 59 4.77 10.27 -9.36
N GLY A 60 3.81 9.62 -10.03
CA GLY A 60 2.42 10.08 -10.07
C GLY A 60 1.77 10.15 -8.69
N LEU A 61 1.97 9.16 -7.83
CA LEU A 61 1.49 9.17 -6.45
C LEU A 61 2.17 10.27 -5.60
N LEU A 62 3.47 10.51 -5.83
CA LEU A 62 4.21 11.59 -5.16
C LEU A 62 3.80 12.97 -5.67
N GLY A 63 3.26 13.06 -6.88
CA GLY A 63 2.94 14.32 -7.54
C GLY A 63 4.17 15.06 -8.08
N ILE A 64 5.20 14.32 -8.47
CA ILE A 64 6.45 14.83 -9.07
C ILE A 64 6.63 14.28 -10.48
N ALA A 65 7.47 14.92 -11.30
CA ALA A 65 7.83 14.39 -12.60
C ALA A 65 8.85 13.22 -12.46
N ASP A 66 8.83 12.26 -13.40
CA ASP A 66 9.78 11.14 -13.41
C ASP A 66 11.24 11.60 -13.45
N THR A 67 11.50 12.76 -14.06
CA THR A 67 12.83 13.38 -14.14
C THR A 67 13.34 13.87 -12.79
N GLU A 68 12.46 14.10 -11.83
CA GLU A 68 12.82 14.55 -10.48
C GLU A 68 13.19 13.37 -9.56
N LEU A 69 12.92 12.13 -9.99
CA LEU A 69 13.35 10.95 -9.25
C LEU A 69 14.87 10.83 -9.27
N THR A 70 15.47 10.90 -8.10
CA THR A 70 16.91 10.67 -7.94
C THR A 70 17.28 9.22 -8.22
N LEU A 71 18.55 8.96 -8.53
CA LEU A 71 19.07 7.59 -8.70
C LEU A 71 18.78 6.73 -7.44
N GLY A 72 18.95 7.30 -6.25
CA GLY A 72 18.62 6.64 -4.99
C GLY A 72 17.15 6.29 -4.89
N GLY A 73 16.25 7.20 -5.30
CA GLY A 73 14.81 6.97 -5.34
C GLY A 73 14.42 5.83 -6.27
N ARG A 74 15.00 5.79 -7.49
CA ARG A 74 14.78 4.70 -8.46
C ARG A 74 15.22 3.34 -7.90
N LYS A 75 16.38 3.29 -7.22
CA LYS A 75 16.86 2.07 -6.55
C LYS A 75 15.94 1.64 -5.38
N ALA A 76 15.39 2.59 -4.64
CA ALA A 76 14.44 2.29 -3.58
C ALA A 76 13.14 1.70 -4.14
N ILE A 77 12.60 2.30 -5.20
CA ILE A 77 11.41 1.78 -5.90
C ILE A 77 11.65 0.36 -6.42
N ALA A 78 12.76 0.13 -7.15
CA ALA A 78 13.10 -1.20 -7.64
C ALA A 78 13.17 -2.23 -6.48
N ARG A 79 13.74 -1.85 -5.34
CA ARG A 79 13.81 -2.72 -4.16
C ARG A 79 12.44 -3.10 -3.62
N TRP A 80 11.47 -2.20 -3.61
CA TRP A 80 10.12 -2.50 -3.13
C TRP A 80 9.44 -3.61 -3.93
N TYR A 81 9.59 -3.57 -5.25
CA TYR A 81 8.98 -4.56 -6.14
C TYR A 81 9.81 -5.84 -6.28
N GLU A 82 11.13 -5.73 -6.41
CA GLU A 82 12.00 -6.85 -6.76
C GLU A 82 12.53 -7.60 -5.53
N VAL A 83 12.80 -6.90 -4.43
CA VAL A 83 13.36 -7.51 -3.20
C VAL A 83 12.26 -7.78 -2.19
N TYR A 84 11.36 -6.82 -1.93
CA TYR A 84 10.27 -7.02 -0.97
C TYR A 84 9.09 -7.77 -1.59
N GLY A 85 8.99 -7.83 -2.93
CA GLY A 85 7.92 -8.50 -3.65
C GLY A 85 6.57 -7.78 -3.51
N TYR A 86 6.59 -6.48 -3.29
CA TYR A 86 5.38 -5.68 -3.20
C TYR A 86 4.81 -5.35 -4.57
N ASP A 87 3.51 -5.11 -4.61
CA ASP A 87 2.76 -4.65 -5.77
C ASP A 87 2.34 -3.18 -5.62
N ASP A 88 1.69 -2.65 -6.64
CA ASP A 88 1.18 -1.27 -6.64
C ASP A 88 0.21 -1.02 -5.49
N ALA A 89 -0.57 -2.01 -5.08
CA ALA A 89 -1.52 -1.90 -3.98
C ALA A 89 -0.82 -1.67 -2.64
N MET A 90 0.31 -2.35 -2.40
CA MET A 90 1.12 -2.15 -1.19
C MET A 90 1.79 -0.76 -1.17
N VAL A 91 2.28 -0.29 -2.32
CA VAL A 91 2.87 1.04 -2.44
C VAL A 91 1.80 2.12 -2.23
N GLN A 92 0.63 1.94 -2.82
CA GLN A 92 -0.51 2.83 -2.60
C GLN A 92 -0.95 2.87 -1.14
N GLU A 93 -0.98 1.72 -0.47
CA GLU A 93 -1.31 1.65 0.96
C GLU A 93 -0.29 2.42 1.82
N ALA A 94 1.01 2.33 1.48
CA ALA A 94 2.04 3.13 2.14
C ALA A 94 1.81 4.65 1.94
N ALA A 95 1.41 5.06 0.73
CA ALA A 95 1.05 6.44 0.44
C ALA A 95 -0.17 6.90 1.25
N VAL A 96 -1.20 6.04 1.38
CA VAL A 96 -2.40 6.32 2.19
C VAL A 96 -2.03 6.48 3.66
N GLN A 97 -1.21 5.57 4.22
CA GLN A 97 -0.77 5.66 5.62
C GLN A 97 0.15 6.85 5.89
N ALA A 98 0.93 7.27 4.91
CA ALA A 98 1.73 8.48 4.98
C ALA A 98 0.88 9.77 5.01
N GLY A 99 -0.36 9.68 4.57
CA GLY A 99 -1.30 10.81 4.52
C GLY A 99 -0.81 11.93 3.60
N PRO A 100 -0.79 13.20 4.06
CA PRO A 100 -0.39 14.31 3.23
C PRO A 100 1.13 14.36 2.94
N LYS A 101 1.92 13.52 3.60
CA LYS A 101 3.37 13.51 3.47
C LYS A 101 3.80 12.74 2.23
N ARG A 102 3.95 13.47 1.12
CA ARG A 102 4.40 12.94 -0.16
C ARG A 102 5.93 12.95 -0.25
N ASP A 103 6.56 12.06 0.51
CA ASP A 103 8.02 11.92 0.61
C ASP A 103 8.40 10.46 0.36
N LEU A 104 9.20 10.23 -0.67
CA LEU A 104 9.65 8.89 -1.07
C LEU A 104 10.40 8.17 0.05
N TRP A 105 11.25 8.89 0.80
CA TRP A 105 12.03 8.30 1.87
C TRP A 105 11.20 7.94 3.09
N TYR A 106 10.13 8.72 3.33
CA TYR A 106 9.16 8.37 4.35
C TYR A 106 8.38 7.10 3.98
N TRP A 107 7.92 6.98 2.72
CA TRP A 107 7.29 5.76 2.24
C TRP A 107 8.24 4.56 2.29
N ASN A 108 9.52 4.78 1.92
CA ASN A 108 10.54 3.74 2.02
C ASN A 108 10.70 3.23 3.46
N SER A 109 10.61 4.10 4.47
CA SER A 109 10.69 3.69 5.88
C SER A 109 9.48 2.84 6.29
N ILE A 110 8.28 3.18 5.81
CA ILE A 110 7.05 2.41 6.05
C ILE A 110 7.19 1.00 5.43
N LEU A 111 7.50 0.95 4.12
CA LEU A 111 7.62 -0.32 3.39
C LEU A 111 8.75 -1.21 3.95
N LYS A 112 9.87 -0.62 4.34
CA LYS A 112 10.96 -1.33 5.02
C LYS A 112 10.50 -1.93 6.35
N THR A 113 9.73 -1.19 7.14
CA THR A 113 9.18 -1.67 8.40
C THR A 113 8.19 -2.82 8.18
N TRP A 114 7.33 -2.72 7.17
CA TRP A 114 6.41 -3.80 6.83
C TRP A 114 7.15 -5.06 6.38
N ASN A 115 8.18 -4.90 5.55
CA ASN A 115 9.01 -6.03 5.13
C ASN A 115 9.71 -6.71 6.32
N ALA A 116 10.23 -5.94 7.29
CA ALA A 116 10.85 -6.47 8.50
C ALA A 116 9.83 -7.22 9.39
N LYS A 117 8.55 -6.81 9.38
CA LYS A 117 7.45 -7.48 10.09
C LYS A 117 6.85 -8.66 9.31
N GLY A 118 7.32 -8.94 8.08
CA GLY A 118 6.79 -10.00 7.24
C GLY A 118 5.41 -9.72 6.62
N LEU A 119 4.96 -8.46 6.64
CA LEU A 119 3.68 -8.06 6.04
C LEU A 119 3.85 -8.03 4.52
N ARG A 120 3.06 -8.81 3.79
CA ARG A 120 3.20 -9.01 2.34
C ARG A 120 2.03 -8.48 1.53
N THR A 121 0.87 -8.32 2.17
CA THR A 121 -0.36 -7.88 1.53
C THR A 121 -0.98 -6.69 2.25
N VAL A 122 -1.82 -5.95 1.55
CA VAL A 122 -2.62 -4.85 2.14
C VAL A 122 -3.49 -5.37 3.28
N HIS A 123 -3.96 -6.62 3.18
CA HIS A 123 -4.73 -7.26 4.25
C HIS A 123 -3.90 -7.44 5.52
N ASP A 124 -2.64 -7.85 5.40
CA ASP A 124 -1.74 -7.99 6.55
C ASP A 124 -1.49 -6.65 7.24
N VAL A 125 -1.38 -5.58 6.45
CA VAL A 125 -1.13 -4.22 6.95
C VAL A 125 -2.33 -3.64 7.67
N ARG A 126 -3.53 -3.81 7.11
CA ARG A 126 -4.78 -3.29 7.70
C ARG A 126 -5.24 -4.13 8.89
N GLY A 127 -4.72 -5.34 9.05
CA GLY A 127 -5.19 -6.32 10.00
C GLY A 127 -6.57 -6.88 9.61
N PRO A 128 -7.11 -7.86 10.32
CA PRO A 128 -8.48 -8.27 10.14
C PRO A 128 -9.36 -7.05 10.36
N VAL A 129 -10.12 -6.67 9.33
CA VAL A 129 -11.09 -5.56 9.41
C VAL A 129 -12.05 -5.90 10.54
N ALA A 130 -11.80 -5.35 11.71
CA ALA A 130 -12.74 -5.41 12.82
C ALA A 130 -13.97 -4.57 12.40
N GLY A 131 -14.87 -5.18 11.62
CA GLY A 131 -16.08 -4.47 11.26
C GLY A 131 -16.81 -4.88 9.99
N MET A 132 -16.35 -5.87 9.22
CA MET A 132 -17.18 -6.38 8.13
C MET A 132 -17.22 -7.91 8.16
N GLY A 133 -18.20 -8.44 8.94
CA GLY A 133 -18.55 -9.85 8.86
C GLY A 133 -18.46 -10.67 10.14
N ALA A 134 -18.31 -10.08 11.32
CA ALA A 134 -18.91 -10.66 12.49
C ALA A 134 -20.40 -10.27 12.43
N SER A 135 -21.16 -10.98 11.61
CA SER A 135 -22.53 -11.29 11.98
C SER A 135 -22.42 -11.94 13.36
N ARG A 136 -22.34 -11.11 14.40
CA ARG A 136 -22.81 -11.54 15.69
C ARG A 136 -24.23 -11.97 15.40
N ASN A 137 -24.44 -13.27 15.30
CA ASN A 137 -25.67 -13.83 15.77
C ASN A 137 -25.80 -13.32 17.21
N LEU A 138 -26.31 -12.12 17.35
CA LEU A 138 -27.13 -11.79 18.47
C LEU A 138 -28.20 -12.87 18.41
N ARG A 139 -27.94 -14.02 19.06
CA ARG A 139 -29.00 -14.70 19.75
C ARG A 139 -29.57 -13.60 20.64
N VAL A 140 -30.56 -12.93 20.13
CA VAL A 140 -31.61 -12.37 20.90
C VAL A 140 -32.20 -13.63 21.54
N ASP A 141 -31.69 -14.00 22.70
CA ASP A 141 -32.47 -14.72 23.67
C ASP A 141 -33.61 -13.78 23.92
N ARG A 142 -34.63 -13.94 23.10
CA ARG A 142 -35.95 -13.43 23.31
C ARG A 142 -36.49 -14.24 24.49
N ALA A 143 -35.95 -13.95 25.69
CA ALA A 143 -36.64 -14.21 26.92
C ALA A 143 -37.92 -13.39 26.82
N GLU A 144 -38.98 -14.03 26.42
CA GLU A 144 -40.36 -13.55 26.60
C GLU A 144 -40.42 -13.10 28.04
N PRO A 145 -40.73 -11.82 28.35
CA PRO A 145 -40.96 -11.41 29.71
C PRO A 145 -42.20 -12.18 30.15
N SER A 146 -42.00 -13.18 31.01
CA SER A 146 -43.05 -13.85 31.68
C SER A 146 -43.93 -12.78 32.33
N GLY A 147 -45.25 -12.77 32.02
CA GLY A 147 -46.19 -11.74 32.43
C GLY A 147 -46.30 -11.49 33.92
N ASN A 148 -45.53 -12.21 34.74
CA ASN A 148 -45.45 -12.05 36.20
C ASN A 148 -44.49 -10.96 36.67
N ASP A 149 -43.52 -10.55 35.84
CA ASP A 149 -42.55 -9.52 36.27
C ASP A 149 -43.11 -8.10 36.15
N PHE A 150 -44.10 -7.90 35.30
CA PHE A 150 -44.77 -6.60 35.18
C PHE A 150 -45.57 -6.24 36.44
N LEU A 151 -46.23 -7.24 37.07
CA LEU A 151 -46.99 -7.04 38.28
C LEU A 151 -46.13 -6.81 39.52
N LYS A 152 -44.96 -7.42 39.60
CA LYS A 152 -44.00 -7.21 40.70
C LYS A 152 -43.40 -5.82 40.70
N ASN A 153 -43.21 -5.20 39.54
CA ASN A 153 -42.67 -3.83 39.42
C ASN A 153 -43.76 -2.76 39.65
N ALA A 154 -45.03 -3.05 39.42
CA ALA A 154 -46.12 -2.13 39.69
C ALA A 154 -46.35 -1.91 41.19
N ALA A 155 -46.09 -2.91 42.03
CA ALA A 155 -46.27 -2.86 43.47
C ALA A 155 -45.18 -2.05 44.22
N ARG A 156 -44.08 -1.68 43.55
CA ARG A 156 -43.00 -0.93 44.18
C ARG A 156 -43.06 0.58 43.98
N ARG A 157 -44.08 1.12 43.30
CA ARG A 157 -44.27 2.57 43.18
C ARG A 157 -44.88 3.11 44.45
N ARG A 158 -44.09 3.72 45.32
CA ARG A 158 -44.54 4.48 46.48
C ARG A 158 -45.47 5.59 46.02
N PRO A 159 -46.66 5.78 46.69
CA PRO A 159 -47.50 6.90 46.35
C PRO A 159 -46.82 8.22 46.73
N LEU A 160 -46.89 9.18 45.85
CA LEU A 160 -46.39 10.55 46.03
C LEU A 160 -47.20 11.19 47.21
N ARG A 161 -46.45 11.56 48.22
CA ARG A 161 -46.96 12.29 49.40
C ARG A 161 -47.43 13.67 48.94
N LYS A 162 -48.76 13.91 49.04
CA LYS A 162 -49.31 15.23 48.81
C LYS A 162 -48.85 16.17 49.91
N LYS A 163 -48.22 17.27 49.47
CA LYS A 163 -47.84 18.40 50.31
C LYS A 163 -49.10 19.14 50.61
N THR A 164 -49.58 19.11 51.87
CA THR A 164 -50.66 19.94 52.36
C THR A 164 -50.10 21.32 52.65
N ASP A 165 -50.60 22.30 51.92
CA ASP A 165 -50.38 23.73 52.23
C ASP A 165 -51.20 24.04 53.53
N THR A 166 -50.48 24.63 54.47
CA THR A 166 -51.07 25.24 55.65
C THR A 166 -51.10 26.75 55.44
N PRO A 167 -52.27 27.44 55.55
CA PRO A 167 -52.27 28.89 55.50
C PRO A 167 -51.83 29.48 56.81
N ALA A 168 -51.13 30.60 56.72
CA ALA A 168 -50.67 31.45 57.83
C ALA A 168 -51.83 32.24 58.42
N GLU A 169 -51.78 32.43 59.72
CA GLU A 169 -52.22 33.62 60.41
C GLU A 169 -51.00 34.37 60.95
#